data_083a6443b97f3cff22f5a159b420039c
#
_entry.id   083a6443b97f3cff22f5a159b420039c
#
_cell.length_a   1.000
_cell.length_b   1.000
_cell.length_c   1.000
_cell.angle_alpha   90.00
_cell.angle_beta   90.00
_cell.angle_gamma   90.00
#
_symmetry.space_group_name_H-M   'P 1'
#
loop_
_entity.id
_entity.type
_entity.pdbx_description
1 polymer ?
#
loop_
_entity_poly.entity_id
_entity_poly.type
_entity_poly.pdbx_seq_one_letter_code
_entity_poly.pdbx_strand_id
1 'polypeptide(L)'
;MLFKGILRAISERLTKIMIYPTWYVKVRRSRQLQSNKMAKTLRAQCLIKAQKLARISAADEYGMVECVSCDKRMSWKECDGGHYIAKGNSSYWSLEMENIHPQCKGCNGFGMKHGSAEGQYTLWMIDMYGEDFVREMHRDKRKIKKLYTADYKEMLKEFNDLIRYHEERLQ
;
A
#
# COMPACT_ATOMS: atom_id res chain seq x y z
N MET A 1 -37.34 45.19 20.02
CA MET A 1 -36.40 44.45 20.89
C MET A 1 -35.68 43.24 20.19
N LEU A 2 -36.12 42.79 19.04
CA LEU A 2 -35.53 41.61 18.35
C LEU A 2 -34.17 41.85 17.64
N PHE A 3 -33.87 43.08 17.19
CA PHE A 3 -32.68 43.40 16.42
C PHE A 3 -31.38 43.41 17.26
N LYS A 4 -31.46 43.73 18.55
CA LYS A 4 -30.27 43.71 19.46
C LYS A 4 -29.74 42.31 19.79
N GLY A 5 -30.62 41.32 19.79
CA GLY A 5 -30.26 39.92 20.05
C GLY A 5 -29.48 39.27 18.90
N ILE A 6 -29.85 39.58 17.65
CA ILE A 6 -29.21 39.02 16.47
C ILE A 6 -27.79 39.58 16.28
N LEU A 7 -27.58 40.86 16.52
CA LEU A 7 -26.25 41.51 16.43
C LEU A 7 -25.30 40.99 17.52
N ARG A 8 -25.81 40.65 18.70
CA ARG A 8 -25.02 40.03 19.80
C ARG A 8 -24.59 38.62 19.46
N ALA A 9 -25.48 37.79 18.92
CA ALA A 9 -25.19 36.45 18.48
C ALA A 9 -24.19 36.38 17.29
N ILE A 10 -24.24 37.35 16.39
CA ILE A 10 -23.27 37.45 15.30
C ILE A 10 -21.91 37.93 15.83
N SER A 11 -21.86 38.87 16.78
CA SER A 11 -20.63 39.31 17.43
C SER A 11 -19.97 38.17 18.24
N GLU A 12 -20.74 37.39 18.96
CA GLU A 12 -20.21 36.23 19.73
C GLU A 12 -19.73 35.07 18.83
N ARG A 13 -20.28 34.91 17.60
CA ARG A 13 -19.77 33.94 16.61
C ARG A 13 -18.49 34.45 15.92
N LEU A 14 -18.34 35.74 15.72
CA LEU A 14 -17.15 36.32 15.08
C LEU A 14 -15.95 36.39 16.03
N THR A 15 -16.15 36.43 17.35
CA THR A 15 -15.05 36.40 18.35
C THR A 15 -14.43 35.01 18.56
N LYS A 16 -14.99 33.95 17.98
CA LYS A 16 -14.41 32.58 18.05
C LYS A 16 -13.55 32.21 16.84
N ILE A 17 -13.27 33.11 15.92
CA ILE A 17 -12.19 32.91 14.94
C ILE A 17 -10.88 33.15 15.71
N MET A 18 -10.31 32.08 16.29
CA MET A 18 -8.96 32.17 16.84
C MET A 18 -8.00 32.53 15.72
N ILE A 19 -7.66 33.82 15.61
CA ILE A 19 -6.64 34.30 14.69
C ILE A 19 -5.31 33.83 15.28
N TYR A 20 -4.87 32.65 14.87
CA TYR A 20 -3.55 32.18 15.26
C TYR A 20 -2.48 33.11 14.69
N PRO A 21 -1.45 33.47 15.46
CA PRO A 21 -0.34 34.26 14.97
C PRO A 21 0.28 33.61 13.72
N THR A 22 0.72 34.41 12.77
CA THR A 22 1.30 33.94 11.50
C THR A 22 2.44 32.95 11.69
N TRP A 23 3.25 33.10 12.74
CA TRP A 23 4.30 32.17 13.10
C TRP A 23 3.74 30.79 13.50
N TYR A 24 2.62 30.72 14.24
CA TYR A 24 1.97 29.45 14.62
C TYR A 24 1.47 28.69 13.39
N VAL A 25 0.83 29.38 12.47
CA VAL A 25 0.37 28.81 11.19
C VAL A 25 1.55 28.28 10.39
N LYS A 26 2.66 29.02 10.31
CA LYS A 26 3.89 28.59 9.64
C LYS A 26 4.49 27.35 10.28
N VAL A 27 4.60 27.29 11.62
CA VAL A 27 5.13 26.14 12.37
C VAL A 27 4.23 24.91 12.17
N ARG A 28 2.91 25.07 12.26
CA ARG A 28 1.96 23.97 12.03
C ARG A 28 2.07 23.42 10.62
N ARG A 29 2.18 24.30 9.63
CA ARG A 29 2.35 23.90 8.21
C ARG A 29 3.67 23.19 7.96
N SER A 30 4.77 23.64 8.55
CA SER A 30 6.08 22.99 8.40
C SER A 30 6.10 21.61 9.07
N ARG A 31 5.53 21.45 10.27
CA ARG A 31 5.39 20.14 10.94
C ARG A 31 4.53 19.18 10.13
N GLN A 32 3.43 19.65 9.53
CA GLN A 32 2.58 18.83 8.67
C GLN A 32 3.32 18.40 7.40
N LEU A 33 4.10 19.28 6.78
CA LEU A 33 4.91 18.94 5.60
C LEU A 33 5.99 17.90 5.92
N GLN A 34 6.67 18.01 7.07
CA GLN A 34 7.64 17.03 7.53
C GLN A 34 7.00 15.66 7.80
N SER A 35 5.85 15.65 8.46
CA SER A 35 5.07 14.43 8.72
C SER A 35 4.67 13.74 7.41
N ASN A 36 4.18 14.49 6.44
CA ASN A 36 3.78 13.96 5.13
C ASN A 36 4.99 13.40 4.35
N LYS A 37 6.15 14.08 4.40
CA LYS A 37 7.39 13.60 3.78
C LYS A 37 7.85 12.30 4.42
N MET A 38 7.81 12.20 5.74
CA MET A 38 8.17 10.99 6.48
C MET A 38 7.23 9.84 6.14
N ALA A 39 5.91 10.04 6.15
CA ALA A 39 4.93 9.02 5.78
C ALA A 39 5.14 8.51 4.34
N LYS A 40 5.45 9.40 3.39
CA LYS A 40 5.76 9.02 2.01
C LYS A 40 7.01 8.14 1.91
N THR A 41 8.06 8.45 2.69
CA THR A 41 9.30 7.65 2.74
C THR A 41 9.05 6.28 3.37
N LEU A 42 8.29 6.21 4.46
CA LEU A 42 7.93 4.95 5.14
C LEU A 42 7.04 4.08 4.24
N ARG A 43 6.07 4.68 3.53
CA ARG A 43 5.26 3.95 2.54
C ARG A 43 6.13 3.29 1.46
N ALA A 44 7.13 3.99 0.95
CA ALA A 44 8.05 3.43 -0.04
C ALA A 44 8.85 2.24 0.53
N GLN A 45 9.29 2.33 1.78
CA GLN A 45 9.96 1.23 2.46
C GLN A 45 9.02 0.03 2.67
N CYS A 46 7.76 0.26 3.10
CA CYS A 46 6.75 -0.81 3.22
C CYS A 46 6.54 -1.52 1.89
N LEU A 47 6.42 -0.80 0.77
CA LEU A 47 6.26 -1.40 -0.56
C LEU A 47 7.45 -2.30 -0.95
N ILE A 48 8.68 -1.87 -0.68
CA ILE A 48 9.88 -2.68 -0.92
C ILE A 48 9.85 -3.95 -0.06
N LYS A 49 9.47 -3.83 1.22
CA LYS A 49 9.41 -4.97 2.15
C LYS A 49 8.27 -5.92 1.82
N ALA A 50 7.08 -5.41 1.50
CA ALA A 50 5.95 -6.23 1.06
C ALA A 50 6.30 -7.06 -0.19
N GLN A 51 6.92 -6.44 -1.20
CA GLN A 51 7.38 -7.14 -2.40
C GLN A 51 8.46 -8.19 -2.10
N LYS A 52 9.38 -7.92 -1.15
CA LYS A 52 10.36 -8.93 -0.71
C LYS A 52 9.67 -10.06 0.03
N LEU A 53 8.76 -9.75 0.94
CA LEU A 53 8.02 -10.74 1.71
C LEU A 53 7.21 -11.67 0.79
N ALA A 54 6.45 -11.11 -0.16
CA ALA A 54 5.67 -11.90 -1.11
C ALA A 54 6.51 -12.92 -1.90
N ARG A 55 7.75 -12.57 -2.25
CA ARG A 55 8.64 -13.47 -2.97
C ARG A 55 9.22 -14.57 -2.08
N ILE A 56 9.71 -14.18 -0.88
CA ILE A 56 10.39 -15.13 0.00
C ILE A 56 9.42 -16.06 0.72
N SER A 57 8.20 -15.60 1.03
CA SER A 57 7.17 -16.43 1.66
C SER A 57 6.65 -17.53 0.71
N ALA A 58 6.61 -17.25 -0.59
CA ALA A 58 6.19 -18.19 -1.62
C ALA A 58 7.31 -19.18 -2.03
N ALA A 59 8.56 -18.97 -1.57
CA ALA A 59 9.67 -19.82 -1.94
C ALA A 59 9.56 -21.23 -1.29
N ASP A 60 9.85 -22.26 -2.07
CA ASP A 60 10.02 -23.62 -1.58
C ASP A 60 11.30 -23.77 -0.74
N GLU A 61 11.58 -24.98 -0.26
CA GLU A 61 12.77 -25.28 0.54
C GLU A 61 14.11 -25.04 -0.19
N TYR A 62 14.09 -24.99 -1.53
CA TYR A 62 15.24 -24.70 -2.38
C TYR A 62 15.34 -23.21 -2.75
N GLY A 63 14.48 -22.36 -2.22
CA GLY A 63 14.40 -20.93 -2.54
C GLY A 63 13.87 -20.63 -3.94
N MET A 64 13.11 -21.57 -4.52
CA MET A 64 12.52 -21.40 -5.84
C MET A 64 11.05 -20.97 -5.74
N VAL A 65 10.60 -20.19 -6.69
CA VAL A 65 9.22 -19.72 -6.84
C VAL A 65 8.75 -19.91 -8.27
N GLU A 66 7.45 -19.99 -8.46
CA GLU A 66 6.83 -19.98 -9.78
C GLU A 66 6.20 -18.61 -10.08
N CYS A 67 6.31 -18.17 -11.32
CA CYS A 67 5.67 -16.95 -11.78
C CYS A 67 4.16 -17.17 -11.90
N VAL A 68 3.35 -16.42 -11.19
CA VAL A 68 1.87 -16.54 -11.20
C VAL A 68 1.23 -16.26 -12.57
N SER A 69 1.99 -15.76 -13.56
CA SER A 69 1.47 -15.45 -14.91
C SER A 69 2.00 -16.34 -16.01
N CYS A 70 3.06 -17.13 -15.82
CA CYS A 70 3.62 -17.97 -16.88
C CYS A 70 4.31 -19.22 -16.38
N ASP A 71 4.14 -19.57 -15.10
CA ASP A 71 4.63 -20.76 -14.42
C ASP A 71 6.17 -20.94 -14.49
N LYS A 72 6.89 -19.91 -14.96
CA LYS A 72 8.36 -19.95 -14.99
C LYS A 72 8.89 -20.10 -13.57
N ARG A 73 9.65 -21.17 -13.33
CA ARG A 73 10.36 -21.41 -12.08
C ARG A 73 11.68 -20.65 -12.03
N MET A 74 11.95 -19.96 -10.92
CA MET A 74 13.15 -19.13 -10.75
C MET A 74 13.43 -18.91 -9.25
N SER A 75 14.66 -18.44 -8.93
CA SER A 75 14.96 -18.04 -7.56
C SER A 75 14.09 -16.87 -7.10
N TRP A 76 13.65 -16.89 -5.84
CA TRP A 76 12.90 -15.78 -5.24
C TRP A 76 13.68 -14.44 -5.27
N LYS A 77 15.03 -14.51 -5.38
CA LYS A 77 15.91 -13.33 -5.49
C LYS A 77 15.87 -12.69 -6.88
N GLU A 78 15.50 -13.45 -7.91
CA GLU A 78 15.53 -13.02 -9.31
C GLU A 78 14.17 -12.53 -9.82
N CYS A 79 13.09 -12.84 -9.12
CA CYS A 79 11.75 -12.40 -9.47
C CYS A 79 11.37 -11.07 -8.82
N ASP A 80 10.24 -10.52 -9.24
CA ASP A 80 9.59 -9.35 -8.65
C ASP A 80 8.39 -9.78 -7.79
N GLY A 81 8.07 -9.00 -6.75
CA GLY A 81 6.74 -9.03 -6.12
C GLY A 81 5.78 -8.20 -6.96
N GLY A 82 5.07 -8.87 -7.88
CA GLY A 82 4.13 -8.22 -8.79
C GLY A 82 2.80 -7.93 -8.12
N HIS A 83 2.23 -6.76 -8.38
CA HIS A 83 0.91 -6.40 -7.89
C HIS A 83 -0.17 -6.78 -8.89
N TYR A 84 -1.19 -7.53 -8.46
CA TYR A 84 -2.36 -7.82 -9.27
C TYR A 84 -3.13 -6.54 -9.61
N ILE A 85 -3.55 -5.78 -8.61
CA ILE A 85 -4.03 -4.41 -8.80
C ILE A 85 -2.84 -3.48 -8.64
N ALA A 86 -2.47 -2.78 -9.70
CA ALA A 86 -1.28 -1.93 -9.73
C ALA A 86 -1.25 -0.94 -8.54
N LYS A 87 -0.12 -0.87 -7.85
CA LYS A 87 0.09 -0.03 -6.64
C LYS A 87 -0.20 1.46 -6.85
N GLY A 88 -0.20 1.94 -8.09
CA GLY A 88 -0.59 3.30 -8.46
C GLY A 88 -2.09 3.50 -8.59
N ASN A 89 -2.85 2.42 -8.79
CA ASN A 89 -4.29 2.46 -9.02
C ASN A 89 -5.13 2.25 -7.76
N SER A 90 -4.52 1.76 -6.68
CA SER A 90 -5.19 1.53 -5.41
C SER A 90 -4.30 1.82 -4.22
N SER A 91 -4.73 2.74 -3.35
CA SER A 91 -4.09 2.92 -2.04
C SER A 91 -4.50 1.82 -1.06
N TYR A 92 -5.69 1.23 -1.26
CA TYR A 92 -6.23 0.17 -0.43
C TYR A 92 -5.42 -1.11 -0.60
N TRP A 93 -5.28 -1.61 -1.84
CA TRP A 93 -4.62 -2.88 -2.13
C TRP A 93 -3.10 -2.81 -2.23
N SER A 94 -2.50 -1.60 -2.22
CA SER A 94 -1.07 -1.43 -2.53
C SER A 94 -0.10 -2.10 -1.54
N LEU A 95 -0.53 -2.38 -0.31
CA LEU A 95 0.28 -3.00 0.74
C LEU A 95 -0.37 -4.29 1.30
N GLU A 96 -1.51 -4.71 0.75
CA GLU A 96 -2.15 -5.97 1.11
C GLU A 96 -1.38 -7.13 0.46
N MET A 97 -1.06 -8.14 1.24
CA MET A 97 -0.22 -9.26 0.78
C MET A 97 -0.94 -10.11 -0.26
N GLU A 98 -2.27 -10.19 -0.19
CA GLU A 98 -3.13 -10.87 -1.16
C GLU A 98 -3.11 -10.22 -2.56
N ASN A 99 -2.51 -9.05 -2.68
CA ASN A 99 -2.35 -8.34 -3.95
C ASN A 99 -0.93 -8.47 -4.53
N ILE A 100 0.01 -9.15 -3.85
CA ILE A 100 1.42 -9.13 -4.24
C ILE A 100 1.96 -10.57 -4.32
N HIS A 101 2.32 -11.02 -5.52
CA HIS A 101 2.77 -12.41 -5.75
C HIS A 101 4.03 -12.45 -6.62
N PRO A 102 4.77 -13.58 -6.62
CA PRO A 102 5.97 -13.72 -7.45
C PRO A 102 5.64 -13.64 -8.93
N GLN A 103 6.30 -12.74 -9.64
CA GLN A 103 6.26 -12.66 -11.11
C GLN A 103 7.67 -12.57 -11.67
N CYS A 104 7.91 -13.20 -12.82
CA CYS A 104 9.14 -12.96 -13.55
C CYS A 104 9.17 -11.50 -14.06
N LYS A 105 10.36 -10.95 -14.24
CA LYS A 105 10.53 -9.55 -14.69
C LYS A 105 9.80 -9.23 -16.00
N GLY A 106 9.75 -10.21 -16.92
CA GLY A 106 9.02 -10.06 -18.17
C GLY A 106 7.51 -9.90 -17.97
N CYS A 107 6.90 -10.75 -17.14
CA CYS A 107 5.48 -10.66 -16.84
C CYS A 107 5.15 -9.40 -16.04
N ASN A 108 5.87 -9.13 -14.94
CA ASN A 108 5.62 -7.97 -14.09
C ASN A 108 5.85 -6.63 -14.81
N GLY A 109 6.94 -6.51 -15.58
CA GLY A 109 7.28 -5.27 -16.28
C GLY A 109 6.46 -5.06 -17.54
N PHE A 110 6.74 -5.87 -18.58
CA PHE A 110 6.13 -5.74 -19.89
C PHE A 110 4.73 -6.37 -19.94
N GLY A 111 4.59 -7.60 -19.42
CA GLY A 111 3.36 -8.38 -19.55
C GLY A 111 2.15 -7.72 -18.90
N MET A 112 2.29 -7.24 -17.66
CA MET A 112 1.21 -6.53 -16.95
C MET A 112 0.89 -5.18 -17.61
N LYS A 113 1.91 -4.46 -18.08
CA LYS A 113 1.72 -3.16 -18.74
C LYS A 113 0.96 -3.27 -20.07
N HIS A 114 1.15 -4.34 -20.81
CA HIS A 114 0.56 -4.57 -22.13
C HIS A 114 -0.57 -5.61 -22.13
N GLY A 115 -1.00 -6.06 -20.94
CA GLY A 115 -2.14 -6.97 -20.76
C GLY A 115 -1.85 -8.45 -21.06
N SER A 116 -0.65 -8.81 -21.56
CA SER A 116 -0.34 -10.20 -21.92
C SER A 116 -0.18 -11.15 -20.71
N ALA A 117 0.10 -10.61 -19.51
CA ALA A 117 0.25 -11.40 -18.30
C ALA A 117 -0.94 -11.26 -17.32
N GLU A 118 -1.83 -10.30 -17.54
CA GLU A 118 -2.94 -10.00 -16.64
C GLU A 118 -3.98 -11.12 -16.60
N GLY A 119 -4.32 -11.69 -17.76
CA GLY A 119 -5.31 -12.77 -17.86
C GLY A 119 -4.90 -14.01 -17.07
N GLN A 120 -3.67 -14.48 -17.22
CA GLN A 120 -3.15 -15.63 -16.48
C GLN A 120 -3.05 -15.34 -14.99
N TYR A 121 -2.61 -14.12 -14.62
CA TYR A 121 -2.59 -13.72 -13.22
C TYR A 121 -4.01 -13.71 -12.63
N THR A 122 -5.02 -13.28 -13.39
CA THR A 122 -6.42 -13.30 -12.93
C THR A 122 -6.90 -14.74 -12.70
N LEU A 123 -6.59 -15.67 -13.60
CA LEU A 123 -6.95 -17.07 -13.42
C LEU A 123 -6.28 -17.64 -12.16
N TRP A 124 -4.98 -17.40 -11.97
CA TRP A 124 -4.27 -17.81 -10.79
C TRP A 124 -4.88 -17.21 -9.48
N MET A 125 -5.29 -15.93 -9.51
CA MET A 125 -5.97 -15.30 -8.38
C MET A 125 -7.32 -15.95 -8.06
N ILE A 126 -8.08 -16.33 -9.10
CA ILE A 126 -9.36 -17.04 -8.93
C ILE A 126 -9.13 -18.43 -8.32
N ASP A 127 -8.13 -19.16 -8.80
CA ASP A 127 -7.80 -20.49 -8.29
C ASP A 127 -7.33 -20.43 -6.82
N MET A 128 -6.58 -19.39 -6.45
CA MET A 128 -6.02 -19.23 -5.10
C MET A 128 -7.03 -18.67 -4.09
N TYR A 129 -7.82 -17.68 -4.47
CA TYR A 129 -8.66 -16.89 -3.54
C TYR A 129 -10.17 -16.98 -3.83
N GLY A 130 -10.55 -17.54 -4.97
CA GLY A 130 -11.93 -17.60 -5.44
C GLY A 130 -12.36 -16.36 -6.23
N GLU A 131 -13.36 -16.58 -7.11
CA GLU A 131 -13.86 -15.53 -8.01
C GLU A 131 -14.48 -14.34 -7.26
N ASP A 132 -15.21 -14.61 -6.17
CA ASP A 132 -15.86 -13.56 -5.39
C ASP A 132 -14.85 -12.59 -4.78
N PHE A 133 -13.73 -13.09 -4.27
CA PHE A 133 -12.65 -12.27 -3.74
C PHE A 133 -12.02 -11.40 -4.85
N VAL A 134 -11.76 -11.96 -6.01
CA VAL A 134 -11.21 -11.21 -7.15
C VAL A 134 -12.18 -10.11 -7.60
N ARG A 135 -13.49 -10.40 -7.66
CA ARG A 135 -14.52 -9.41 -7.94
C ARG A 135 -14.57 -8.30 -6.89
N GLU A 136 -14.40 -8.65 -5.62
CA GLU A 136 -14.29 -7.68 -4.52
C GLU A 136 -13.06 -6.77 -4.70
N MET A 137 -11.90 -7.33 -5.02
CA MET A 137 -10.70 -6.54 -5.29
C MET A 137 -10.93 -5.50 -6.39
N HIS A 138 -11.57 -5.88 -7.48
CA HIS A 138 -11.89 -4.95 -8.58
C HIS A 138 -12.92 -3.89 -8.21
N ARG A 139 -13.94 -4.26 -7.42
CA ARG A 139 -14.94 -3.32 -6.88
C ARG A 139 -14.29 -2.30 -5.96
N ASP A 140 -13.37 -2.76 -5.11
CA ASP A 140 -12.76 -1.99 -4.04
C ASP A 140 -11.47 -1.26 -4.45
N LYS A 141 -11.00 -1.44 -5.68
CA LYS A 141 -9.74 -0.84 -6.16
C LYS A 141 -9.67 0.68 -6.03
N ARG A 142 -10.82 1.37 -5.98
CA ARG A 142 -10.90 2.83 -5.81
C ARG A 142 -11.11 3.26 -4.36
N LYS A 143 -11.27 2.34 -3.40
CA LYS A 143 -11.32 2.67 -1.98
C LYS A 143 -10.01 3.31 -1.55
N ILE A 144 -10.11 4.28 -0.66
CA ILE A 144 -8.95 4.98 -0.10
C ILE A 144 -8.66 4.41 1.29
N LYS A 145 -7.47 3.82 1.46
CA LYS A 145 -6.93 3.45 2.78
C LYS A 145 -5.94 4.52 3.20
N LYS A 146 -6.29 5.28 4.22
CA LYS A 146 -5.42 6.32 4.78
C LYS A 146 -4.60 5.72 5.90
N LEU A 147 -3.28 5.65 5.70
CA LEU A 147 -2.32 5.20 6.70
C LEU A 147 -1.50 6.38 7.21
N TYR A 148 -1.17 6.35 8.49
CA TYR A 148 -0.37 7.35 9.18
C TYR A 148 1.05 6.83 9.46
N THR A 149 1.90 7.69 9.95
CA THR A 149 3.30 7.36 10.27
C THR A 149 3.43 6.18 11.24
N ALA A 150 2.52 6.05 12.21
CA ALA A 150 2.50 4.95 13.17
C ALA A 150 2.22 3.62 12.47
N ASP A 151 1.17 3.57 11.63
CA ASP A 151 0.75 2.38 10.89
C ASP A 151 1.90 1.85 10.00
N TYR A 152 2.59 2.75 9.28
CA TYR A 152 3.74 2.34 8.46
C TYR A 152 4.92 1.81 9.28
N LYS A 153 5.17 2.33 10.47
CA LYS A 153 6.23 1.84 11.35
C LYS A 153 5.92 0.44 11.86
N GLU A 154 4.67 0.20 12.23
CA GLU A 154 4.19 -1.11 12.68
C GLU A 154 4.28 -2.14 11.54
N MET A 155 3.76 -1.83 10.36
CA MET A 155 3.89 -2.67 9.16
C MET A 155 5.35 -2.98 8.82
N LEU A 156 6.26 -2.00 8.91
CA LEU A 156 7.68 -2.24 8.65
C LEU A 156 8.30 -3.20 9.65
N LYS A 157 7.91 -3.12 10.93
CA LYS A 157 8.37 -4.06 11.95
C LYS A 157 7.88 -5.46 11.61
N GLU A 158 6.59 -5.63 11.36
CA GLU A 158 5.96 -6.89 11.01
C GLU A 158 6.60 -7.51 9.76
N PHE A 159 6.73 -6.76 8.68
CA PHE A 159 7.36 -7.25 7.45
C PHE A 159 8.82 -7.65 7.67
N ASN A 160 9.59 -6.92 8.49
CA ASN A 160 10.96 -7.29 8.79
C ASN A 160 11.05 -8.58 9.62
N ASP A 161 10.15 -8.78 10.58
CA ASP A 161 10.11 -9.98 11.41
C ASP A 161 9.73 -11.21 10.58
N LEU A 162 8.71 -11.11 9.70
CA LEU A 162 8.33 -12.16 8.77
C LEU A 162 9.42 -12.47 7.74
N ILE A 163 10.08 -11.45 7.18
CA ILE A 163 11.19 -11.66 6.24
C ILE A 163 12.33 -12.42 6.93
N ARG A 164 12.69 -12.06 8.16
CA ARG A 164 13.73 -12.76 8.93
C ARG A 164 13.37 -14.22 9.14
N TYR A 165 12.16 -14.51 9.57
CA TYR A 165 11.66 -15.86 9.71
C TYR A 165 11.82 -16.70 8.42
N HIS A 166 11.44 -16.14 7.27
CA HIS A 166 11.59 -16.83 6.00
C HIS A 166 13.05 -16.95 5.53
N GLU A 167 13.90 -15.97 5.85
CA GLU A 167 15.34 -16.04 5.57
C GLU A 167 16.02 -17.16 6.37
N GLU A 168 15.65 -17.33 7.64
CA GLU A 168 16.14 -18.42 8.50
C GLU A 168 15.66 -19.80 8.00
N ARG A 169 14.44 -19.90 7.50
CA ARG A 169 13.89 -21.12 6.92
C ARG A 169 14.63 -21.59 5.66
N LEU A 170 15.24 -20.68 4.92
CA LEU A 170 15.92 -20.94 3.64
C LEU A 170 17.45 -21.08 3.79
N GLN A 171 17.99 -21.13 5.01
CA GLN A 171 19.40 -21.40 5.31
C GLN A 171 19.65 -22.89 5.51
#